data_cc9b4155d4c1f3cc0293a4218a60d152
#
_entry.id   cc9b4155d4c1f3cc0293a4218a60d152
#
_cell.length_a   1.000
_cell.length_b   1.000
_cell.length_c   1.000
_cell.angle_alpha   90.00
_cell.angle_beta   90.00
_cell.angle_gamma   90.00
#
_symmetry.space_group_name_H-M   'P 1'
#
loop_
_entity.id
_entity.type
_entity.pdbx_description
1 polymer ?
#
loop_
_entity_poly.entity_id
_entity_poly.type
_entity_poly.pdbx_seq_one_letter_code
_entity_poly.pdbx_strand_id
1 'polypeptide(L)'
;YRLLTSRAEYRLLLRHDNADIRLRTHGYEVGLISDEQYNRLKEKEKNIDLIIEELKNIKIKDEKNITAYDYLKRTEVSINDIKDKLSKEYDELELEQAEIMIKYEGYIRKTRKEAEKMKKLENKKIPKDIDYDKVPNLASEARIKLKEVRPESFGQALRISGVNPSDVSILSVYMKRYFNE
;
A
#
# COMPACT_ATOMS: atom_id res chain seq x y z
N TYR A 1 -14.94 19.56 1.14
CA TYR A 1 -15.72 18.36 1.54
C TYR A 1 -14.89 17.50 2.49
N ARG A 2 -15.53 16.83 3.42
CA ARG A 2 -14.84 16.16 4.54
C ARG A 2 -14.18 14.85 4.09
N LEU A 3 -12.87 14.71 4.30
CA LEU A 3 -12.14 13.46 4.11
C LEU A 3 -12.44 12.51 5.31
N LEU A 4 -13.20 11.44 5.06
CA LEU A 4 -13.46 10.42 6.04
C LEU A 4 -12.45 9.28 5.86
N THR A 5 -11.62 9.05 6.86
CA THR A 5 -10.60 7.97 6.86
C THR A 5 -11.21 6.58 6.71
N SER A 6 -12.50 6.40 7.11
CA SER A 6 -13.23 5.14 6.95
C SER A 6 -13.42 4.69 5.50
N ARG A 7 -13.30 5.61 4.54
CA ARG A 7 -13.42 5.32 3.10
C ARG A 7 -12.09 4.97 2.42
N ALA A 8 -10.97 5.06 3.13
CA ALA A 8 -9.66 4.73 2.58
C ALA A 8 -9.34 3.25 2.87
N GLU A 9 -9.31 2.40 1.84
CA GLU A 9 -9.01 0.98 1.96
C GLU A 9 -7.55 0.72 2.37
N TYR A 10 -6.61 1.47 1.81
CA TYR A 10 -5.18 1.27 2.03
C TYR A 10 -4.54 2.47 2.73
N ARG A 11 -5.04 2.80 3.94
CA ARG A 11 -4.64 4.01 4.71
C ARG A 11 -3.14 4.14 4.88
N LEU A 12 -2.45 3.02 5.09
CA LEU A 12 -1.00 3.01 5.31
C LEU A 12 -0.22 3.42 4.06
N LEU A 13 -0.80 3.22 2.87
CA LEU A 13 -0.22 3.67 1.60
C LEU A 13 -0.66 5.09 1.23
N LEU A 14 -1.83 5.53 1.71
CA LEU A 14 -2.47 6.80 1.34
C LEU A 14 -2.32 7.84 2.45
N ARG A 15 -1.11 8.03 2.94
CA ARG A 15 -0.80 9.01 3.99
C ARG A 15 -0.66 10.42 3.39
N HIS A 16 -0.90 11.45 4.22
CA HIS A 16 -0.70 12.85 3.80
C HIS A 16 0.78 13.20 3.62
N ASP A 17 1.65 12.61 4.46
CA ASP A 17 3.09 12.81 4.48
C ASP A 17 3.80 12.33 3.20
N ASN A 18 3.22 11.36 2.48
CA ASN A 18 3.76 10.84 1.22
C ASN A 18 2.96 11.25 -0.01
N ALA A 19 2.06 12.22 0.11
CA ALA A 19 1.19 12.64 -0.99
C ALA A 19 1.98 13.22 -2.17
N ASP A 20 3.04 13.95 -1.89
CA ASP A 20 3.94 14.50 -2.91
C ASP A 20 4.64 13.38 -3.69
N ILE A 21 5.18 12.38 -3.02
CA ILE A 21 5.84 11.22 -3.65
C ILE A 21 4.88 10.45 -4.56
N ARG A 22 3.60 10.32 -4.16
CA ARG A 22 2.60 9.59 -4.95
C ARG A 22 2.03 10.37 -6.13
N LEU A 23 1.88 11.67 -6.02
CA LEU A 23 1.05 12.47 -6.92
C LEU A 23 1.81 13.45 -7.81
N ARG A 24 2.98 13.96 -7.38
CA ARG A 24 3.71 14.99 -8.13
C ARG A 24 4.19 14.53 -9.50
N THR A 25 4.56 13.25 -9.65
CA THR A 25 4.93 12.70 -10.97
C THR A 25 3.76 12.80 -11.95
N HIS A 26 2.57 12.40 -11.52
CA HIS A 26 1.37 12.55 -12.36
C HIS A 26 1.00 14.02 -12.63
N GLY A 27 1.16 14.88 -11.60
CA GLY A 27 0.97 16.31 -11.78
C GLY A 27 1.94 16.92 -12.80
N TYR A 28 3.18 16.44 -12.85
CA TYR A 28 4.17 16.86 -13.84
C TYR A 28 3.80 16.39 -15.25
N GLU A 29 3.40 15.12 -15.41
CA GLU A 29 2.98 14.53 -16.69
C GLU A 29 1.81 15.29 -17.34
N VAL A 30 0.91 15.86 -16.54
CA VAL A 30 -0.25 16.67 -17.02
C VAL A 30 -0.01 18.18 -17.00
N GLY A 31 1.23 18.63 -16.72
CA GLY A 31 1.62 20.03 -16.76
C GLY A 31 1.18 20.90 -15.58
N LEU A 32 0.79 20.30 -14.44
CA LEU A 32 0.40 21.02 -13.22
C LEU A 32 1.58 21.32 -12.28
N ILE A 33 2.72 20.65 -12.47
CA ILE A 33 3.93 20.78 -11.65
C ILE A 33 5.07 21.25 -12.54
N SER A 34 5.82 22.26 -12.07
CA SER A 34 6.99 22.79 -12.79
C SER A 34 8.19 21.84 -12.71
N ASP A 35 9.15 22.02 -13.64
CA ASP A 35 10.42 21.27 -13.64
C ASP A 35 11.17 21.41 -12.30
N GLU A 36 11.17 22.59 -11.71
CA GLU A 36 11.81 22.84 -10.42
C GLU A 36 11.16 22.02 -9.30
N GLN A 37 9.84 22.00 -9.24
CA GLN A 37 9.08 21.23 -8.24
C GLN A 37 9.27 19.72 -8.43
N TYR A 38 9.37 19.26 -9.69
CA TYR A 38 9.62 17.87 -10.02
C TYR A 38 11.04 17.44 -9.64
N ASN A 39 12.04 18.28 -9.93
CA ASN A 39 13.43 18.01 -9.58
C ASN A 39 13.62 17.94 -8.04
N ARG A 40 12.98 18.82 -7.28
CA ARG A 40 12.96 18.74 -5.81
C ARG A 40 12.36 17.44 -5.30
N LEU A 41 11.30 16.94 -5.96
CA LEU A 41 10.75 15.63 -5.61
C LEU A 41 11.76 14.51 -5.85
N LYS A 42 12.44 14.52 -7.00
CA LYS A 42 13.45 13.49 -7.33
C LYS A 42 14.63 13.51 -6.39
N GLU A 43 15.06 14.69 -5.96
CA GLU A 43 16.10 14.83 -4.95
C GLU A 43 15.65 14.28 -3.59
N LYS A 44 14.44 14.60 -3.16
CA LYS A 44 13.84 14.05 -1.93
C LYS A 44 13.77 12.52 -1.97
N GLU A 45 13.24 11.93 -3.04
CA GLU A 45 13.18 10.47 -3.20
C GLU A 45 14.58 9.84 -3.10
N LYS A 46 15.56 10.40 -3.81
CA LYS A 46 16.96 9.95 -3.78
C LYS A 46 17.57 10.05 -2.37
N ASN A 47 17.32 11.15 -1.66
CA ASN A 47 17.84 11.33 -0.31
C ASN A 47 17.23 10.33 0.68
N ILE A 48 15.94 10.06 0.59
CA ILE A 48 15.27 9.04 1.42
C ILE A 48 15.90 7.66 1.20
N ASP A 49 16.13 7.27 -0.05
CA ASP A 49 16.78 6.00 -0.38
C ASP A 49 18.22 5.93 0.15
N LEU A 50 18.98 7.02 0.05
CA LEU A 50 20.34 7.13 0.60
C LEU A 50 20.35 7.00 2.12
N ILE A 51 19.44 7.67 2.84
CA ILE A 51 19.31 7.55 4.30
C ILE A 51 19.07 6.09 4.68
N ILE A 52 18.12 5.42 4.02
CA ILE A 52 17.81 4.01 4.29
C ILE A 52 19.01 3.10 4.05
N GLU A 53 19.78 3.35 2.98
CA GLU A 53 20.97 2.58 2.64
C GLU A 53 22.11 2.82 3.65
N GLU A 54 22.36 4.06 4.02
CA GLU A 54 23.34 4.39 5.05
C GLU A 54 23.01 3.72 6.39
N LEU A 55 21.74 3.78 6.84
CA LEU A 55 21.31 3.14 8.08
C LEU A 55 21.50 1.62 8.08
N LYS A 56 21.41 0.95 6.93
CA LYS A 56 21.70 -0.49 6.80
C LYS A 56 23.20 -0.80 6.99
N ASN A 57 24.07 0.14 6.67
CA ASN A 57 25.52 -0.02 6.76
C ASN A 57 26.11 0.44 8.10
N ILE A 58 25.43 1.33 8.82
CA ILE A 58 25.87 1.84 10.14
C ILE A 58 25.58 0.79 11.19
N LYS A 59 26.58 0.44 12.01
CA LYS A 59 26.46 -0.48 13.16
C LYS A 59 26.40 0.30 14.48
N ILE A 60 25.46 -0.09 15.34
CA ILE A 60 25.33 0.46 16.70
C ILE A 60 26.18 -0.40 17.65
N LYS A 61 27.25 0.18 18.19
CA LYS A 61 28.27 -0.54 18.98
C LYS A 61 27.72 -1.09 20.31
N ASP A 62 26.77 -0.42 20.94
CA ASP A 62 26.25 -0.75 22.27
C ASP A 62 25.21 -1.89 22.27
N GLU A 63 24.78 -2.33 21.10
CA GLU A 63 23.66 -3.25 20.90
C GLU A 63 24.03 -4.44 20.00
N LYS A 64 24.91 -5.32 20.43
CA LYS A 64 25.26 -6.58 19.74
C LYS A 64 25.56 -6.42 18.23
N ASN A 65 26.12 -5.29 17.82
CA ASN A 65 26.43 -4.97 16.41
C ASN A 65 25.21 -4.99 15.45
N ILE A 66 24.02 -4.68 15.93
CA ILE A 66 22.86 -4.50 15.04
C ILE A 66 23.04 -3.27 14.16
N THR A 67 22.37 -3.27 13.01
CA THR A 67 22.38 -2.11 12.11
C THR A 67 21.54 -0.97 12.69
N ALA A 68 21.87 0.28 12.36
CA ALA A 68 21.04 1.43 12.71
C ALA A 68 19.62 1.29 12.13
N TYR A 69 19.50 0.66 10.97
CA TYR A 69 18.23 0.30 10.34
C TYR A 69 17.37 -0.61 11.24
N ASP A 70 17.92 -1.69 11.80
CA ASP A 70 17.18 -2.61 12.68
C ASP A 70 16.98 -2.00 14.07
N TYR A 71 17.90 -1.15 14.52
CA TYR A 71 17.76 -0.40 15.78
C TYR A 71 16.58 0.58 15.70
N LEU A 72 16.41 1.28 14.57
CA LEU A 72 15.30 2.23 14.35
C LEU A 72 13.92 1.55 14.30
N LYS A 73 13.84 0.24 14.06
CA LYS A 73 12.54 -0.50 14.09
C LYS A 73 11.93 -0.59 15.48
N ARG A 74 12.69 -0.31 16.53
CA ARG A 74 12.18 -0.27 17.90
C ARG A 74 11.26 0.93 18.10
N THR A 75 10.20 0.74 18.87
CA THR A 75 9.18 1.79 19.08
C THR A 75 9.71 3.01 19.83
N GLU A 76 10.64 2.77 20.73
CA GLU A 76 11.27 3.79 21.59
C GLU A 76 12.39 4.59 20.90
N VAL A 77 12.86 4.16 19.75
CA VAL A 77 13.97 4.81 19.03
C VAL A 77 13.40 5.71 17.93
N SER A 78 13.93 6.92 17.84
CA SER A 78 13.64 7.88 16.76
C SER A 78 14.85 8.05 15.84
N ILE A 79 14.63 8.49 14.60
CA ILE A 79 15.72 8.82 13.70
C ILE A 79 16.60 9.95 14.27
N ASN A 80 16.05 10.82 15.10
CA ASN A 80 16.79 11.88 15.80
C ASN A 80 17.87 11.34 16.72
N ASP A 81 17.72 10.11 17.25
CA ASP A 81 18.70 9.48 18.13
C ASP A 81 19.94 8.96 17.38
N ILE A 82 19.85 8.86 16.06
CA ILE A 82 20.89 8.26 15.22
C ILE A 82 21.30 9.12 14.01
N LYS A 83 20.63 10.24 13.74
CA LYS A 83 20.90 11.09 12.57
C LYS A 83 22.34 11.62 12.52
N ASP A 84 22.96 11.84 13.67
CA ASP A 84 24.35 12.31 13.78
C ASP A 84 25.39 11.31 13.23
N LYS A 85 24.96 10.07 12.94
CA LYS A 85 25.80 9.02 12.34
C LYS A 85 25.70 8.99 10.81
N LEU A 86 24.78 9.76 10.22
CA LEU A 86 24.64 9.88 8.76
C LEU A 86 25.79 10.70 8.16
N SER A 87 26.11 10.46 6.90
CA SER A 87 27.24 11.09 6.20
C SER A 87 27.10 12.59 5.96
N LYS A 88 25.86 13.09 5.94
CA LYS A 88 25.51 14.50 5.75
C LYS A 88 24.22 14.85 6.52
N GLU A 89 23.96 16.15 6.63
CA GLU A 89 22.65 16.64 7.07
C GLU A 89 21.61 16.43 5.96
N TYR A 90 20.45 15.94 6.38
CA TYR A 90 19.26 15.74 5.55
C TYR A 90 18.10 16.59 6.08
N ASP A 91 17.15 16.92 5.21
CA ASP A 91 15.94 17.62 5.60
C ASP A 91 15.10 16.79 6.59
N GLU A 92 14.45 17.46 7.55
CA GLU A 92 13.65 16.77 8.58
C GLU A 92 12.51 15.94 7.97
N LEU A 93 11.90 16.40 6.86
CA LEU A 93 10.86 15.64 6.17
C LEU A 93 11.40 14.40 5.47
N GLU A 94 12.66 14.41 5.00
CA GLU A 94 13.34 13.25 4.43
C GLU A 94 13.65 12.22 5.50
N LEU A 95 14.14 12.67 6.66
CA LEU A 95 14.41 11.84 7.82
C LEU A 95 13.13 11.19 8.35
N GLU A 96 12.06 11.96 8.52
CA GLU A 96 10.75 11.46 8.96
C GLU A 96 10.21 10.40 8.00
N GLN A 97 10.28 10.63 6.68
CA GLN A 97 9.84 9.65 5.69
C GLN A 97 10.66 8.37 5.74
N ALA A 98 11.98 8.45 5.91
CA ALA A 98 12.84 7.29 6.06
C ALA A 98 12.47 6.49 7.32
N GLU A 99 12.25 7.15 8.46
CA GLU A 99 11.81 6.52 9.70
C GLU A 99 10.49 5.78 9.52
N ILE A 100 9.48 6.44 8.93
CA ILE A 100 8.16 5.84 8.68
C ILE A 100 8.30 4.62 7.76
N MET A 101 9.07 4.72 6.69
CA MET A 101 9.27 3.61 5.76
C MET A 101 9.93 2.41 6.43
N ILE A 102 10.90 2.64 7.32
CA ILE A 102 11.61 1.57 8.05
C ILE A 102 10.70 0.92 9.09
N LYS A 103 10.06 1.71 9.94
CA LYS A 103 9.18 1.20 11.02
C LYS A 103 7.98 0.45 10.50
N TYR A 104 7.40 0.91 9.42
CA TYR A 104 6.20 0.31 8.82
C TYR A 104 6.48 -0.61 7.62
N GLU A 105 7.75 -0.94 7.34
CA GLU A 105 8.15 -1.75 6.18
C GLU A 105 7.30 -3.01 6.00
N GLY A 106 7.16 -3.80 7.06
CA GLY A 106 6.42 -5.06 7.02
C GLY A 106 4.95 -4.87 6.68
N TYR A 107 4.32 -3.87 7.28
CA TYR A 107 2.92 -3.53 7.04
C TYR A 107 2.70 -2.96 5.63
N ILE A 108 3.57 -2.06 5.18
CA ILE A 108 3.54 -1.47 3.83
C ILE A 108 3.67 -2.58 2.78
N ARG A 109 4.61 -3.50 2.96
CA ARG A 109 4.82 -4.65 2.07
C ARG A 109 3.60 -5.57 2.01
N LYS A 110 2.98 -5.85 3.16
CA LYS A 110 1.75 -6.65 3.22
C LYS A 110 0.61 -5.96 2.48
N THR A 111 0.37 -4.69 2.78
CA THR A 111 -0.69 -3.89 2.16
C THR A 111 -0.51 -3.74 0.66
N ARG A 112 0.73 -3.54 0.17
CA ARG A 112 1.01 -3.52 -1.28
C ARG A 112 0.67 -4.84 -1.96
N LYS A 113 1.06 -5.97 -1.36
CA LYS A 113 0.71 -7.30 -1.89
C LYS A 113 -0.79 -7.54 -1.94
N GLU A 114 -1.53 -7.06 -0.95
CA GLU A 114 -2.99 -7.14 -0.93
C GLU A 114 -3.60 -6.28 -2.06
N ALA A 115 -3.16 -5.03 -2.21
CA ALA A 115 -3.60 -4.15 -3.28
C ALA A 115 -3.29 -4.71 -4.68
N GLU A 116 -2.10 -5.28 -4.87
CA GLU A 116 -1.73 -5.94 -6.14
C GLU A 116 -2.60 -7.16 -6.45
N LYS A 117 -2.91 -7.98 -5.44
CA LYS A 117 -3.82 -9.12 -5.60
C LYS A 117 -5.21 -8.64 -6.01
N MET A 118 -5.72 -7.59 -5.37
CA MET A 118 -7.02 -7.02 -5.71
C MET A 118 -7.02 -6.45 -7.13
N LYS A 119 -5.97 -5.72 -7.52
CA LYS A 119 -5.82 -5.20 -8.90
C LYS A 119 -5.79 -6.31 -9.95
N LYS A 120 -5.14 -7.44 -9.66
CA LYS A 120 -5.15 -8.62 -10.56
C LYS A 120 -6.53 -9.25 -10.66
N LEU A 121 -7.27 -9.28 -9.56
CA LEU A 121 -8.64 -9.80 -9.54
C LEU A 121 -9.62 -8.86 -10.26
N GLU A 122 -9.38 -7.55 -10.23
CA GLU A 122 -10.29 -6.54 -10.80
C GLU A 122 -10.65 -6.82 -12.27
N ASN A 123 -9.67 -7.24 -13.05
CA ASN A 123 -9.83 -7.54 -14.47
C ASN A 123 -10.29 -8.98 -14.75
N LYS A 124 -10.36 -9.83 -13.73
CA LYS A 124 -10.80 -11.21 -13.90
C LYS A 124 -12.31 -11.25 -14.14
N LYS A 125 -12.72 -11.94 -15.21
CA LYS A 125 -14.14 -12.06 -15.57
C LYS A 125 -14.84 -13.07 -14.67
N ILE A 126 -16.14 -12.88 -14.50
CA ILE A 126 -17.05 -13.80 -13.84
C ILE A 126 -17.92 -14.42 -14.93
N PRO A 127 -18.01 -15.76 -15.04
CA PRO A 127 -18.90 -16.42 -16.00
C PRO A 127 -20.35 -16.01 -15.80
N LYS A 128 -21.08 -15.78 -16.92
CA LYS A 128 -22.49 -15.33 -16.87
C LYS A 128 -23.42 -16.38 -16.29
N ASP A 129 -23.05 -17.65 -16.41
CA ASP A 129 -23.80 -18.82 -15.96
C ASP A 129 -23.48 -19.27 -14.53
N ILE A 130 -22.68 -18.48 -13.80
CA ILE A 130 -22.33 -18.81 -12.40
C ILE A 130 -23.59 -18.88 -11.52
N ASP A 131 -23.68 -19.98 -10.76
CA ASP A 131 -24.70 -20.16 -9.75
C ASP A 131 -24.17 -19.78 -8.36
N TYR A 132 -24.52 -18.58 -7.90
CA TYR A 132 -24.07 -18.07 -6.59
C TYR A 132 -24.61 -18.86 -5.41
N ASP A 133 -25.68 -19.66 -5.58
CA ASP A 133 -26.20 -20.52 -4.49
C ASP A 133 -25.29 -21.69 -4.21
N LYS A 134 -24.51 -22.12 -5.20
CA LYS A 134 -23.53 -23.20 -5.05
C LYS A 134 -22.18 -22.75 -4.48
N VAL A 135 -21.96 -21.45 -4.31
CA VAL A 135 -20.73 -20.91 -3.73
C VAL A 135 -20.76 -21.08 -2.21
N PRO A 136 -19.94 -21.98 -1.62
CA PRO A 136 -19.94 -22.22 -0.19
C PRO A 136 -19.35 -21.01 0.56
N ASN A 137 -19.81 -20.78 1.79
CA ASN A 137 -19.31 -19.73 2.69
C ASN A 137 -19.45 -18.29 2.17
N LEU A 138 -20.23 -18.06 1.14
CA LEU A 138 -20.56 -16.71 0.68
C LEU A 138 -21.58 -16.08 1.63
N ALA A 139 -21.33 -14.85 2.10
CA ALA A 139 -22.27 -14.13 2.97
C ALA A 139 -23.65 -14.01 2.31
N SER A 140 -24.73 -14.15 3.09
CA SER A 140 -26.10 -14.12 2.57
C SER A 140 -26.42 -12.82 1.84
N GLU A 141 -25.98 -11.68 2.36
CA GLU A 141 -26.14 -10.38 1.72
C GLU A 141 -25.38 -10.31 0.39
N ALA A 142 -24.11 -10.71 0.39
CA ALA A 142 -23.29 -10.74 -0.82
C ALA A 142 -23.91 -11.64 -1.90
N ARG A 143 -24.43 -12.81 -1.52
CA ARG A 143 -25.11 -13.74 -2.42
C ARG A 143 -26.32 -13.09 -3.10
N ILE A 144 -27.19 -12.44 -2.33
CA ILE A 144 -28.37 -11.74 -2.84
C ILE A 144 -27.94 -10.65 -3.83
N LYS A 145 -26.96 -9.83 -3.44
CA LYS A 145 -26.49 -8.72 -4.27
C LYS A 145 -25.79 -9.16 -5.54
N LEU A 146 -24.98 -10.21 -5.49
CA LEU A 146 -24.34 -10.78 -6.67
C LEU A 146 -25.35 -11.40 -7.66
N LYS A 147 -26.43 -12.02 -7.16
CA LYS A 147 -27.54 -12.55 -7.99
C LYS A 147 -28.34 -11.43 -8.66
N GLU A 148 -28.55 -10.34 -7.93
CA GLU A 148 -29.32 -9.17 -8.42
C GLU A 148 -28.53 -8.43 -9.51
N VAL A 149 -27.26 -8.11 -9.27
CA VAL A 149 -26.43 -7.26 -10.14
C VAL A 149 -25.76 -8.04 -11.28
N ARG A 150 -25.45 -9.33 -11.07
CA ARG A 150 -24.77 -10.17 -12.07
C ARG A 150 -23.49 -9.53 -12.62
N PRO A 151 -22.49 -9.20 -11.77
CA PRO A 151 -21.29 -8.53 -12.22
C PRO A 151 -20.49 -9.37 -13.22
N GLU A 152 -19.94 -8.72 -14.24
CA GLU A 152 -19.15 -9.37 -15.30
C GLU A 152 -17.67 -9.56 -14.91
N SER A 153 -17.21 -8.87 -13.85
CA SER A 153 -15.85 -8.98 -13.35
C SER A 153 -15.80 -8.91 -11.82
N PHE A 154 -14.69 -9.39 -11.25
CA PHE A 154 -14.44 -9.26 -9.81
C PHE A 154 -14.36 -7.78 -9.38
N GLY A 155 -13.83 -6.90 -10.23
CA GLY A 155 -13.83 -5.46 -9.97
C GLY A 155 -15.23 -4.86 -9.87
N GLN A 156 -16.16 -5.29 -10.72
CA GLN A 156 -17.56 -4.90 -10.57
C GLN A 156 -18.18 -5.45 -9.29
N ALA A 157 -17.91 -6.72 -8.96
CA ALA A 157 -18.39 -7.35 -7.74
C ALA A 157 -17.95 -6.58 -6.48
N LEU A 158 -16.69 -6.13 -6.42
CA LEU A 158 -16.15 -5.34 -5.30
C LEU A 158 -16.80 -3.97 -5.11
N ARG A 159 -17.39 -3.40 -6.16
CA ARG A 159 -18.09 -2.10 -6.09
C ARG A 159 -19.54 -2.21 -5.65
N ILE A 160 -20.04 -3.42 -5.49
CA ILE A 160 -21.42 -3.66 -5.04
C ILE A 160 -21.49 -3.46 -3.52
N SER A 161 -22.35 -2.57 -3.06
CA SER A 161 -22.62 -2.39 -1.62
C SER A 161 -23.13 -3.70 -1.01
N GLY A 162 -22.51 -4.14 0.09
CA GLY A 162 -22.82 -5.41 0.73
C GLY A 162 -21.97 -6.61 0.26
N VAL A 163 -21.05 -6.41 -0.70
CA VAL A 163 -20.05 -7.40 -1.11
C VAL A 163 -18.68 -6.98 -0.58
N ASN A 164 -18.09 -7.82 0.24
CA ASN A 164 -16.78 -7.56 0.87
C ASN A 164 -15.62 -8.22 0.12
N PRO A 165 -14.36 -7.78 0.32
CA PRO A 165 -13.18 -8.42 -0.27
C PRO A 165 -13.05 -9.92 0.07
N SER A 166 -13.54 -10.35 1.25
CA SER A 166 -13.60 -11.77 1.63
C SER A 166 -14.54 -12.57 0.74
N ASP A 167 -15.71 -12.03 0.41
CA ASP A 167 -16.69 -12.68 -0.46
C ASP A 167 -16.13 -12.87 -1.88
N VAL A 168 -15.44 -11.85 -2.39
CA VAL A 168 -14.75 -11.91 -3.68
C VAL A 168 -13.61 -12.93 -3.68
N SER A 169 -12.88 -13.05 -2.58
CA SER A 169 -11.84 -14.08 -2.42
C SER A 169 -12.44 -15.49 -2.44
N ILE A 170 -13.55 -15.71 -1.75
CA ILE A 170 -14.29 -16.98 -1.74
C ILE A 170 -14.76 -17.32 -3.16
N LEU A 171 -15.36 -16.35 -3.84
CA LEU A 171 -15.81 -16.53 -5.23
C LEU A 171 -14.64 -16.86 -6.16
N SER A 172 -13.48 -16.23 -5.98
CA SER A 172 -12.27 -16.51 -6.78
C SER A 172 -11.77 -17.96 -6.58
N VAL A 173 -11.79 -18.45 -5.34
CA VAL A 173 -11.40 -19.83 -5.03
C VAL A 173 -12.40 -20.81 -5.64
N TYR A 174 -13.69 -20.54 -5.53
CA TYR A 174 -14.74 -21.35 -6.14
C TYR A 174 -14.58 -21.44 -7.66
N MET A 175 -14.34 -20.32 -8.33
CA MET A 175 -14.16 -20.29 -9.78
C MET A 175 -12.92 -21.07 -10.22
N LYS A 176 -11.80 -20.95 -9.53
CA LYS A 176 -10.61 -21.75 -9.83
C LYS A 176 -10.88 -23.26 -9.78
N ARG A 177 -11.74 -23.68 -8.87
CA ARG A 177 -12.05 -25.10 -8.66
C ARG A 177 -13.02 -25.67 -9.69
N TYR A 178 -14.00 -24.90 -10.15
CA TYR A 178 -15.12 -25.39 -10.95
C TYR A 178 -15.14 -24.89 -12.39
N PHE A 179 -14.40 -23.82 -12.71
CA PHE A 179 -14.35 -23.23 -14.05
C PHE A 179 -12.96 -23.28 -14.70
N ASN A 180 -11.95 -23.90 -14.04
CA ASN A 180 -10.57 -24.09 -14.55
C ASN A 180 -9.89 -22.81 -15.09
N GLU A 181 -10.15 -21.64 -14.47
CA GLU A 181 -9.53 -20.36 -14.83
C GLU A 181 -8.50 -19.87 -13.80
#